data_d2e1c61387cdb888f243995088e71159
#
_entry.id   d2e1c61387cdb888f243995088e71159
#
_cell.length_a   1.000
_cell.length_b   1.000
_cell.length_c   1.000
_cell.angle_alpha   90.00
_cell.angle_beta   90.00
_cell.angle_gamma   90.00
#
_symmetry.space_group_name_H-M   'P 1'
#
loop_
_entity.id
_entity.type
_entity.pdbx_description
1 polymer ?
#
loop_
_entity_poly.entity_id
_entity_poly.type
_entity_poly.pdbx_seq_one_letter_code
_entity_poly.pdbx_strand_id
1 'polypeptide(L)'
;MEEIITPLKRAFADTFAMYLKTQYYHWNVEGPDFYQYHELFGTIYEEVYGAVDPFAEQIRAQLAYAPGSFKRLSELTRIVDEETVPTALAMAERLLADNTLVLMSVKEARDAADKYGENGLVNFLEDRLDNHKKHAWFLRSAIKRV
;
A
#
# COMPACT_ATOMS: atom_id res chain seq x y z
N MET A 1 -16.83 -16.36 0.44
CA MET A 1 -16.62 -16.29 1.89
C MET A 1 -16.26 -14.87 2.30
N GLU A 2 -17.25 -14.17 2.83
CA GLU A 2 -17.14 -12.74 3.10
C GLU A 2 -16.08 -12.40 4.15
N GLU A 3 -15.84 -13.30 5.09
CA GLU A 3 -14.86 -13.11 6.16
C GLU A 3 -13.44 -12.95 5.62
N ILE A 4 -13.15 -13.51 4.45
CA ILE A 4 -11.87 -13.31 3.76
C ILE A 4 -11.97 -12.17 2.75
N ILE A 5 -13.04 -12.14 1.97
CA ILE A 5 -13.20 -11.23 0.83
C ILE A 5 -13.25 -9.77 1.29
N THR A 6 -13.98 -9.46 2.34
CA THR A 6 -14.13 -8.09 2.82
C THR A 6 -12.78 -7.47 3.24
N PRO A 7 -11.99 -8.09 4.13
CA PRO A 7 -10.68 -7.54 4.47
C PRO A 7 -9.69 -7.59 3.30
N LEU A 8 -9.80 -8.59 2.41
CA LEU A 8 -8.91 -8.70 1.26
C LEU A 8 -9.12 -7.54 0.27
N LYS A 9 -10.38 -7.18 -0.01
CA LYS A 9 -10.69 -6.04 -0.88
C LYS A 9 -10.23 -4.71 -0.28
N ARG A 10 -10.35 -4.56 1.04
CA ARG A 10 -9.84 -3.35 1.71
C ARG A 10 -8.33 -3.25 1.60
N ALA A 11 -7.62 -4.35 1.86
CA ALA A 11 -6.17 -4.40 1.74
C ALA A 11 -5.72 -4.11 0.30
N PHE A 12 -6.45 -4.61 -0.68
CA PHE A 12 -6.19 -4.32 -2.09
C PHE A 12 -6.37 -2.82 -2.37
N ALA A 13 -7.46 -2.23 -1.90
CA ALA A 13 -7.73 -0.80 -2.13
C ALA A 13 -6.69 0.09 -1.45
N ASP A 14 -6.27 -0.25 -0.23
CA ASP A 14 -5.21 0.47 0.48
C ASP A 14 -3.88 0.34 -0.27
N THR A 15 -3.58 -0.82 -0.81
CA THR A 15 -2.37 -1.06 -1.63
C THR A 15 -2.38 -0.19 -2.88
N PHE A 16 -3.51 -0.14 -3.59
CA PHE A 16 -3.65 0.70 -4.78
C PHE A 16 -3.52 2.19 -4.43
N ALA A 17 -4.17 2.63 -3.35
CA ALA A 17 -4.10 4.02 -2.91
C ALA A 17 -2.68 4.41 -2.50
N MET A 18 -1.97 3.53 -1.82
CA MET A 18 -0.57 3.74 -1.45
C MET A 18 0.31 3.88 -2.69
N TYR A 19 0.12 2.99 -3.67
CA TYR A 19 0.83 3.07 -4.93
C TYR A 19 0.61 4.42 -5.62
N LEU A 20 -0.64 4.80 -5.84
CA LEU A 20 -0.96 6.02 -6.60
C LEU A 20 -0.42 7.27 -5.88
N LYS A 21 -0.61 7.36 -4.58
CA LYS A 21 -0.14 8.51 -3.79
C LYS A 21 1.38 8.61 -3.80
N THR A 22 2.07 7.47 -3.71
CA THR A 22 3.54 7.44 -3.75
C THR A 22 4.06 7.86 -5.13
N GLN A 23 3.45 7.40 -6.21
CA GLN A 23 3.83 7.83 -7.56
C GLN A 23 3.53 9.31 -7.79
N TYR A 24 2.40 9.79 -7.28
CA TYR A 24 2.08 11.21 -7.31
C TYR A 24 3.17 12.05 -6.61
N TYR A 25 3.62 11.62 -5.45
CA TYR A 25 4.72 12.28 -4.74
C TYR A 25 6.06 12.14 -5.49
N HIS A 26 6.31 11.00 -6.10
CA HIS A 26 7.49 10.78 -6.94
C HIS A 26 7.56 11.80 -8.07
N TRP A 27 6.45 12.11 -8.70
CA TRP A 27 6.39 13.10 -9.78
C TRP A 27 6.59 14.53 -9.29
N ASN A 28 6.01 14.88 -8.14
CA ASN A 28 5.82 16.27 -7.75
C ASN A 28 6.74 16.74 -6.63
N VAL A 29 7.57 15.88 -6.07
CA VAL A 29 8.52 16.28 -5.04
C VAL A 29 9.52 17.29 -5.59
N GLU A 30 9.91 18.27 -4.77
CA GLU A 30 10.87 19.31 -5.15
C GLU A 30 11.60 19.81 -3.91
N GLY A 31 12.70 20.53 -4.12
CA GLY A 31 13.50 21.09 -3.04
C GLY A 31 14.94 20.58 -3.03
N PRO A 32 15.72 20.93 -1.99
CA PRO A 32 17.16 20.62 -1.93
C PRO A 32 17.48 19.13 -2.01
N ASP A 33 16.59 18.28 -1.48
CA ASP A 33 16.78 16.83 -1.46
C ASP A 33 15.89 16.13 -2.49
N PHE A 34 15.56 16.82 -3.59
CA PHE A 34 14.69 16.30 -4.63
C PHE A 34 15.13 14.92 -5.12
N TYR A 35 16.39 14.74 -5.47
CA TYR A 35 16.84 13.49 -6.10
C TYR A 35 16.66 12.30 -5.16
N GLN A 36 17.04 12.45 -3.91
CA GLN A 36 16.93 11.39 -2.92
C GLN A 36 15.49 10.98 -2.67
N TYR A 37 14.58 11.95 -2.53
CA TYR A 37 13.17 11.66 -2.31
C TYR A 37 12.50 11.11 -3.56
N HIS A 38 12.82 11.66 -4.73
CA HIS A 38 12.30 11.15 -6.00
C HIS A 38 12.65 9.67 -6.20
N GLU A 39 13.91 9.32 -5.95
CA GLU A 39 14.37 7.93 -6.03
C GLU A 39 13.72 7.04 -4.96
N LEU A 40 13.61 7.52 -3.73
CA LEU A 40 12.97 6.78 -2.65
C LEU A 40 11.51 6.48 -2.99
N PHE A 41 10.77 7.49 -3.41
CA PHE A 41 9.36 7.29 -3.79
C PHE A 41 9.24 6.41 -5.02
N GLY A 42 10.18 6.50 -5.96
CA GLY A 42 10.24 5.61 -7.12
C GLY A 42 10.41 4.15 -6.72
N THR A 43 11.35 3.87 -5.84
CA THR A 43 11.60 2.51 -5.33
C THR A 43 10.35 1.94 -4.65
N ILE A 44 9.69 2.75 -3.83
CA ILE A 44 8.50 2.31 -3.09
C ILE A 44 7.33 2.08 -4.05
N TYR A 45 7.01 3.06 -4.91
CA TYR A 45 5.82 2.90 -5.76
C TYR A 45 5.96 1.75 -6.76
N GLU A 46 7.15 1.52 -7.28
CA GLU A 46 7.36 0.42 -8.24
C GLU A 46 7.13 -0.94 -7.59
N GLU A 47 7.62 -1.13 -6.36
CA GLU A 47 7.38 -2.36 -5.62
C GLU A 47 5.89 -2.55 -5.31
N VAL A 48 5.22 -1.50 -4.83
CA VAL A 48 3.80 -1.56 -4.48
C VAL A 48 2.93 -1.77 -5.73
N TYR A 49 3.25 -1.08 -6.82
CA TYR A 49 2.54 -1.25 -8.09
C TYR A 49 2.65 -2.69 -8.61
N GLY A 50 3.83 -3.29 -8.47
CA GLY A 50 4.05 -4.68 -8.87
C GLY A 50 3.19 -5.68 -8.11
N ALA A 51 2.67 -5.29 -6.94
CA ALA A 51 1.77 -6.14 -6.15
C ALA A 51 0.30 -5.98 -6.52
N VAL A 52 -0.07 -4.93 -7.26
CA VAL A 52 -1.49 -4.63 -7.57
C VAL A 52 -2.14 -5.76 -8.35
N ASP A 53 -1.54 -6.18 -9.45
CA ASP A 53 -2.08 -7.25 -10.29
C ASP A 53 -2.16 -8.58 -9.54
N PRO A 54 -1.08 -9.08 -8.93
CA PRO A 54 -1.17 -10.31 -8.13
C PRO A 54 -2.21 -10.24 -7.02
N PHE A 55 -2.39 -9.08 -6.38
CA PHE A 55 -3.39 -8.89 -5.32
C PHE A 55 -4.81 -9.05 -5.87
N ALA A 56 -5.09 -8.41 -6.99
CA ALA A 56 -6.39 -8.53 -7.66
C ALA A 56 -6.67 -9.98 -8.05
N GLU A 57 -5.65 -10.69 -8.52
CA GLU A 57 -5.76 -12.10 -8.91
C GLU A 57 -6.02 -13.01 -7.70
N GLN A 58 -5.49 -12.66 -6.52
CA GLN A 58 -5.84 -13.38 -5.29
C GLN A 58 -7.32 -13.24 -4.95
N ILE A 59 -7.91 -12.07 -5.19
CA ILE A 59 -9.35 -11.88 -5.00
C ILE A 59 -10.13 -12.77 -5.97
N ARG A 60 -9.69 -12.84 -7.23
CA ARG A 60 -10.32 -13.70 -8.23
C ARG A 60 -10.19 -15.18 -7.87
N ALA A 61 -9.06 -15.58 -7.33
CA ALA A 61 -8.85 -16.97 -6.88
C ALA A 61 -9.77 -17.34 -5.72
N GLN A 62 -10.22 -16.37 -4.94
CA GLN A 62 -11.21 -16.55 -3.88
C GLN A 62 -12.66 -16.50 -4.40
N LEU A 63 -12.84 -16.57 -5.73
CA LEU A 63 -14.13 -16.60 -6.42
C LEU A 63 -14.94 -15.30 -6.27
N ALA A 64 -14.27 -14.17 -6.06
CA ALA A 64 -14.89 -12.86 -6.01
C ALA A 64 -14.38 -11.98 -7.15
N TYR A 65 -15.06 -10.88 -7.42
CA TYR A 65 -14.60 -9.90 -8.41
C TYR A 65 -13.67 -8.87 -7.74
N ALA A 66 -12.58 -8.55 -8.43
CA ALA A 66 -11.66 -7.51 -7.97
C ALA A 66 -12.26 -6.13 -8.29
N PRO A 67 -12.30 -5.20 -7.30
CA PRO A 67 -12.77 -3.83 -7.57
C PRO A 67 -11.75 -3.11 -8.45
N GLY A 68 -12.23 -2.28 -9.40
CA GLY A 68 -11.34 -1.64 -10.36
C GLY A 68 -11.76 -0.24 -10.80
N SER A 69 -12.77 0.37 -10.18
CA SER A 69 -13.14 1.75 -10.46
C SER A 69 -12.59 2.70 -9.40
N PHE A 70 -12.30 3.94 -9.79
CA PHE A 70 -11.86 4.96 -8.83
C PHE A 70 -12.86 5.12 -7.69
N LYS A 71 -14.15 5.16 -8.04
CA LYS A 71 -15.21 5.31 -7.04
C LYS A 71 -15.16 4.19 -6.01
N ARG A 72 -15.12 2.94 -6.48
CA ARG A 72 -15.15 1.79 -5.58
C ARG A 72 -13.88 1.69 -4.73
N LEU A 73 -12.73 1.95 -5.32
CA LEU A 73 -11.47 1.97 -4.57
C LEU A 73 -11.46 3.05 -3.50
N SER A 74 -11.99 4.24 -3.82
CA SER A 74 -12.06 5.33 -2.84
C SER A 74 -13.01 5.02 -1.67
N GLU A 75 -14.07 4.26 -1.92
CA GLU A 75 -14.99 3.82 -0.86
C GLU A 75 -14.34 2.79 0.08
N LEU A 76 -13.47 1.96 -0.46
CA LEU A 76 -12.85 0.85 0.29
C LEU A 76 -11.61 1.26 1.07
N THR A 77 -10.81 2.18 0.52
CA THR A 77 -9.54 2.55 1.15
C THR A 77 -9.72 3.45 2.36
N ARG A 78 -8.82 3.29 3.34
CA ARG A 78 -8.72 4.20 4.48
C ARG A 78 -7.67 5.29 4.26
N ILE A 79 -6.90 5.19 3.17
CA ILE A 79 -5.91 6.20 2.82
C ILE A 79 -6.62 7.43 2.23
N VAL A 80 -6.25 8.60 2.73
CA VAL A 80 -6.83 9.87 2.27
C VAL A 80 -6.04 10.38 1.07
N ASP A 81 -6.74 10.73 0.00
CA ASP A 81 -6.14 11.31 -1.20
C ASP A 81 -5.38 12.59 -0.89
N GLU A 82 -4.33 12.82 -1.67
CA GLU A 82 -3.58 14.06 -1.64
C GLU A 82 -3.87 14.88 -2.90
N GLU A 83 -4.37 16.10 -2.71
CA GLU A 83 -4.69 16.99 -3.83
C GLU A 83 -3.73 18.19 -3.92
N THR A 84 -2.83 18.33 -2.94
CA THR A 84 -1.84 19.41 -2.89
C THR A 84 -0.43 18.86 -3.08
N VAL A 85 0.56 19.74 -3.17
CA VAL A 85 1.97 19.34 -3.25
C VAL A 85 2.65 19.73 -1.94
N PRO A 86 2.73 18.82 -0.95
CA PRO A 86 3.40 19.08 0.31
C PRO A 86 4.92 19.19 0.13
N THR A 87 5.62 19.56 1.20
CA THR A 87 7.09 19.49 1.21
C THR A 87 7.54 18.01 1.14
N ALA A 88 8.76 17.78 0.69
CA ALA A 88 9.32 16.42 0.61
C ALA A 88 9.24 15.71 1.96
N LEU A 89 9.58 16.39 3.05
CA LEU A 89 9.50 15.83 4.40
C LEU A 89 8.07 15.44 4.75
N ALA A 90 7.10 16.32 4.49
CA ALA A 90 5.69 16.05 4.77
C ALA A 90 5.18 14.87 3.92
N MET A 91 5.60 14.78 2.66
CA MET A 91 5.27 13.64 1.79
C MET A 91 5.73 12.32 2.43
N ALA A 92 6.99 12.25 2.85
CA ALA A 92 7.55 11.04 3.46
C ALA A 92 6.84 10.70 4.78
N GLU A 93 6.52 11.68 5.61
CA GLU A 93 5.79 11.48 6.86
C GLU A 93 4.39 10.92 6.60
N ARG A 94 3.69 11.47 5.60
CA ARG A 94 2.36 11.00 5.21
C ARG A 94 2.39 9.58 4.65
N LEU A 95 3.38 9.27 3.81
CA LEU A 95 3.54 7.92 3.28
C LEU A 95 3.86 6.91 4.39
N LEU A 96 4.62 7.31 5.41
CA LEU A 96 4.88 6.42 6.54
C LEU A 96 3.60 6.10 7.30
N ALA A 97 2.73 7.08 7.52
CA ALA A 97 1.43 6.86 8.15
C ALA A 97 0.52 6.00 7.26
N ASP A 98 0.48 6.26 5.95
CA ASP A 98 -0.30 5.47 5.00
C ASP A 98 0.19 4.02 4.96
N ASN A 99 1.50 3.83 4.99
CA ASN A 99 2.10 2.49 5.01
C ASN A 99 1.69 1.69 6.24
N THR A 100 1.50 2.36 7.38
CA THR A 100 0.97 1.73 8.59
C THR A 100 -0.47 1.23 8.37
N LEU A 101 -1.30 2.01 7.68
CA LEU A 101 -2.66 1.58 7.32
C LEU A 101 -2.63 0.34 6.41
N VAL A 102 -1.72 0.30 5.43
CA VAL A 102 -1.57 -0.88 4.56
C VAL A 102 -1.16 -2.10 5.38
N LEU A 103 -0.17 -1.95 6.27
CA LEU A 103 0.24 -3.04 7.16
C LEU A 103 -0.92 -3.57 7.99
N MET A 104 -1.77 -2.69 8.52
CA MET A 104 -2.94 -3.08 9.30
C MET A 104 -3.95 -3.85 8.46
N SER A 105 -4.31 -3.35 7.27
CA SER A 105 -5.31 -4.00 6.44
C SER A 105 -4.82 -5.33 5.86
N VAL A 106 -3.54 -5.40 5.49
CA VAL A 106 -2.93 -6.66 5.02
C VAL A 106 -2.90 -7.69 6.14
N LYS A 107 -2.57 -7.28 7.37
CA LYS A 107 -2.58 -8.17 8.54
C LYS A 107 -3.99 -8.69 8.82
N GLU A 108 -5.00 -7.85 8.75
CA GLU A 108 -6.39 -8.27 8.93
C GLU A 108 -6.79 -9.33 7.90
N ALA A 109 -6.45 -9.11 6.63
CA ALA A 109 -6.72 -10.08 5.56
C ALA A 109 -5.94 -11.38 5.77
N ARG A 110 -4.69 -11.28 6.19
CA ARG A 110 -3.83 -12.44 6.49
C ARG A 110 -4.43 -13.29 7.59
N ASP A 111 -4.87 -12.67 8.67
CA ASP A 111 -5.42 -13.40 9.82
C ASP A 111 -6.75 -14.09 9.45
N ALA A 112 -7.58 -13.44 8.63
CA ALA A 112 -8.80 -14.06 8.13
C ALA A 112 -8.49 -15.28 7.23
N ALA A 113 -7.51 -15.14 6.33
CA ALA A 113 -7.09 -16.22 5.46
C ALA A 113 -6.53 -17.41 6.25
N ASP A 114 -5.73 -17.12 7.27
CA ASP A 114 -5.15 -18.16 8.14
C ASP A 114 -6.23 -18.94 8.89
N LYS A 115 -7.23 -18.24 9.41
CA LYS A 115 -8.34 -18.83 10.12
C LYS A 115 -9.07 -19.91 9.27
N TYR A 116 -9.15 -19.70 7.97
CA TYR A 116 -9.84 -20.60 7.05
C TYR A 116 -8.89 -21.51 6.27
N GLY A 117 -7.62 -21.55 6.63
CA GLY A 117 -6.66 -22.49 6.03
C GLY A 117 -6.24 -22.16 4.60
N GLU A 118 -6.40 -20.91 4.17
CA GLU A 118 -6.03 -20.45 2.83
C GLU A 118 -4.51 -20.17 2.76
N ASN A 119 -3.71 -21.23 2.80
CA ASN A 119 -2.26 -21.13 2.98
C ASN A 119 -1.54 -20.34 1.88
N GLY A 120 -1.97 -20.49 0.62
CA GLY A 120 -1.38 -19.73 -0.50
C GLY A 120 -1.62 -18.24 -0.36
N LEU A 121 -2.84 -17.87 0.05
CA LEU A 121 -3.18 -16.47 0.28
C LEU A 121 -2.41 -15.91 1.49
N VAL A 122 -2.31 -16.69 2.57
CA VAL A 122 -1.49 -16.31 3.75
C VAL A 122 -0.05 -16.01 3.32
N ASN A 123 0.53 -16.89 2.52
CA ASN A 123 1.91 -16.72 2.04
C ASN A 123 2.07 -15.42 1.25
N PHE A 124 1.13 -15.13 0.34
CA PHE A 124 1.15 -13.90 -0.44
C PHE A 124 1.05 -12.66 0.47
N LEU A 125 0.13 -12.67 1.43
CA LEU A 125 -0.09 -11.54 2.33
C LEU A 125 1.09 -11.34 3.29
N GLU A 126 1.73 -12.42 3.74
CA GLU A 126 2.94 -12.32 4.58
C GLU A 126 4.11 -11.70 3.82
N ASP A 127 4.24 -12.02 2.53
CA ASP A 127 5.22 -11.36 1.67
C ASP A 127 4.93 -9.86 1.56
N ARG A 128 3.67 -9.47 1.45
CA ARG A 128 3.28 -8.06 1.44
C ARG A 128 3.63 -7.36 2.75
N LEU A 129 3.41 -8.02 3.88
CA LEU A 129 3.80 -7.48 5.20
C LEU A 129 5.31 -7.22 5.26
N ASP A 130 6.10 -8.16 4.77
CA ASP A 130 7.56 -8.03 4.78
C ASP A 130 8.02 -6.84 3.94
N ASN A 131 7.48 -6.69 2.73
CA ASN A 131 7.82 -5.58 1.84
C ASN A 131 7.42 -4.23 2.45
N HIS A 132 6.23 -4.12 3.05
CA HIS A 132 5.80 -2.86 3.68
C HIS A 132 6.59 -2.54 4.95
N LYS A 133 7.12 -3.52 5.66
CA LYS A 133 8.05 -3.27 6.76
C LYS A 133 9.36 -2.66 6.25
N LYS A 134 9.82 -3.10 5.10
CA LYS A 134 11.00 -2.52 4.45
C LYS A 134 10.73 -1.08 4.01
N HIS A 135 9.56 -0.81 3.44
CA HIS A 135 9.17 0.56 3.08
C HIS A 135 9.13 1.47 4.31
N ALA A 136 8.59 0.97 5.42
CA ALA A 136 8.57 1.71 6.69
C ALA A 136 9.98 2.05 7.17
N TRP A 137 10.89 1.11 7.09
CA TRP A 137 12.29 1.33 7.45
C TRP A 137 12.92 2.44 6.59
N PHE A 138 12.74 2.39 5.30
CA PHE A 138 13.28 3.39 4.38
C PHE A 138 12.71 4.78 4.68
N LEU A 139 11.40 4.87 4.87
CA LEU A 139 10.74 6.15 5.16
C LEU A 139 11.17 6.71 6.52
N ARG A 140 11.21 5.89 7.57
CA ARG A 140 11.69 6.34 8.89
C ARG A 140 13.12 6.85 8.83
N SER A 141 13.97 6.16 8.08
CA SER A 141 15.38 6.54 7.95
C SER A 141 15.53 7.86 7.20
N ALA A 142 14.70 8.08 6.18
CA ALA A 142 14.75 9.30 5.38
C ALA A 142 14.31 10.54 6.15
N ILE A 143 13.37 10.40 7.09
CA ILE A 143 12.81 11.54 7.84
C ILE A 143 13.47 11.76 9.20
N LYS A 144 14.35 10.87 9.61
CA LYS A 144 15.02 11.00 10.91
C LYS A 144 15.91 12.23 10.93
N ARG A 145 15.70 13.06 11.96
CA ARG A 145 16.56 14.22 12.22
C ARG A 145 17.68 13.81 13.17
N VAL A 146 18.86 14.25 12.83
CA VAL A 146 20.08 13.98 13.62
C VAL A 146 20.24 15.05 14.70
#